data_5fa7b568a01a1a438f547c6c628829d5
#
_entry.id   5fa7b568a01a1a438f547c6c628829d5
#
_cell.length_a   1.000
_cell.length_b   1.000
_cell.length_c   1.000
_cell.angle_alpha   90.00
_cell.angle_beta   90.00
_cell.angle_gamma   90.00
#
_symmetry.space_group_name_H-M   'P 1'
#
loop_
_entity.id
_entity.type
_entity.pdbx_description
1 polymer ?
#
loop_
_entity_poly.entity_id
_entity_poly.type
_entity_poly.pdbx_seq_one_letter_code
_entity_poly.pdbx_strand_id
1 'polypeptide(L)'
;MYPDNHLGSPSKIPVFSNPPGRLRMGTALATVIACLGLMAVPCLAQSENGNAQPQQGQSQQDQVPAAAGGPTGESGPIAVPKKGTNDEAPPPPKPKAPPEAPEYSLHVNVPVVTIDAHVIGKDGRPVPLSLEQVQDHVKVWEDGVPQKIQSVTISKAPVTAVLLVEFAATNYNFMYDALNASYVFASNLQPHDWVAVASFDIKPHIIVDFTQDKQAIFGALNTLRIPGFQETCIFDAMYDTLDRLDRVPGHKELVVVASGHDSFSKINLDQIYRKIKATPDVTIYTIATGEAFIETYGLDNIQRLQDLNQMKTFAKMTGGRAYAPRLLGEFPDDFREIAGAIRDQYTITYKPTNTKQDGTYRKLKVELVGPDEKPLVIKDQKNHDIKYTILARDGYTAKHEVE
;
A
#
# COMPACT_ATOMS: atom_id res chain seq x y z
N MET A 1 2.90 -22.92 72.26
CA MET A 1 3.75 -24.15 72.41
C MET A 1 4.46 -24.30 71.05
N TYR A 2 5.68 -23.80 70.98
CA TYR A 2 6.63 -24.00 69.86
C TYR A 2 7.22 -25.42 69.98
N PRO A 3 7.77 -25.98 68.90
CA PRO A 3 9.20 -25.76 68.71
C PRO A 3 9.65 -25.49 67.25
N ASP A 4 10.80 -24.79 67.18
CA ASP A 4 11.74 -24.59 66.12
C ASP A 4 12.14 -25.86 65.38
N ASN A 5 12.55 -25.77 64.11
CA ASN A 5 13.75 -26.43 63.63
C ASN A 5 14.22 -25.92 62.23
N HIS A 6 15.42 -25.38 62.27
CA HIS A 6 16.59 -25.55 61.44
C HIS A 6 16.60 -25.15 59.93
N LEU A 7 17.35 -24.09 59.75
CA LEU A 7 18.15 -23.66 58.58
C LEU A 7 18.90 -24.79 57.88
N GLY A 8 18.72 -24.90 56.56
CA GLY A 8 19.58 -25.63 55.64
C GLY A 8 20.23 -24.65 54.64
N SER A 9 21.56 -24.57 54.67
CA SER A 9 22.43 -23.76 53.81
C SER A 9 22.37 -24.15 52.35
N PRO A 10 22.62 -23.23 51.41
CA PRO A 10 22.67 -23.56 50.00
C PRO A 10 24.02 -24.17 49.61
N SER A 11 23.96 -25.31 48.91
CA SER A 11 25.08 -25.99 48.29
C SER A 11 25.69 -25.21 47.14
N LYS A 12 27.02 -25.07 47.20
CA LYS A 12 27.86 -24.45 46.15
C LYS A 12 27.90 -25.31 44.89
N ILE A 13 27.67 -24.72 43.74
CA ILE A 13 27.92 -25.31 42.42
C ILE A 13 29.38 -25.01 42.04
N PRO A 14 30.16 -25.97 41.54
CA PRO A 14 31.55 -25.74 41.16
C PRO A 14 31.67 -25.04 39.80
N VAL A 15 32.51 -24.01 39.78
CA VAL A 15 32.95 -23.31 38.55
C VAL A 15 34.08 -24.14 37.94
N PHE A 16 33.87 -24.62 36.72
CA PHE A 16 34.93 -25.18 35.89
C PHE A 16 35.61 -24.05 35.09
N SER A 17 36.87 -23.78 35.47
CA SER A 17 37.79 -22.96 34.71
C SER A 17 38.61 -23.85 33.76
N ASN A 18 38.54 -23.57 32.45
CA ASN A 18 39.47 -24.14 31.49
C ASN A 18 40.56 -23.12 31.15
N PRO A 19 41.83 -23.51 31.07
CA PRO A 19 42.95 -22.65 30.69
C PRO A 19 43.10 -22.52 29.16
N PRO A 20 43.79 -21.48 28.66
CA PRO A 20 43.92 -21.23 27.24
C PRO A 20 45.03 -22.09 26.62
N GLY A 21 44.64 -22.97 25.70
CA GLY A 21 45.56 -23.71 24.85
C GLY A 21 46.00 -22.91 23.64
N ARG A 22 47.25 -22.50 23.62
CA ARG A 22 47.93 -22.01 22.40
C ARG A 22 48.12 -23.17 21.41
N LEU A 23 47.60 -23.05 20.20
CA LEU A 23 47.99 -23.94 19.12
C LEU A 23 48.72 -23.16 18.04
N ARG A 24 49.88 -23.70 17.69
CA ARG A 24 50.88 -23.13 16.77
C ARG A 24 50.41 -23.18 15.32
N MET A 25 50.78 -22.14 14.57
CA MET A 25 50.80 -22.10 13.10
C MET A 25 51.57 -23.28 12.51
N GLY A 26 50.93 -24.00 11.63
CA GLY A 26 51.55 -24.94 10.69
C GLY A 26 51.19 -24.55 9.25
N THR A 27 52.16 -23.95 8.57
CA THR A 27 52.14 -23.70 7.13
C THR A 27 52.12 -25.02 6.38
N ALA A 28 51.11 -25.22 5.54
CA ALA A 28 51.18 -26.23 4.47
C ALA A 28 50.78 -25.57 3.16
N LEU A 29 51.79 -25.30 2.36
CA LEU A 29 51.77 -24.88 0.97
C LEU A 29 51.44 -26.11 0.14
N ALA A 30 50.30 -26.13 -0.57
CA ALA A 30 50.03 -27.14 -1.59
C ALA A 30 49.64 -26.45 -2.88
N THR A 31 50.59 -26.39 -3.77
CA THR A 31 50.51 -26.04 -5.17
C THR A 31 49.71 -27.11 -5.93
N VAL A 32 48.66 -26.75 -6.66
CA VAL A 32 48.12 -27.58 -7.72
C VAL A 32 48.05 -26.78 -9.00
N ILE A 33 48.78 -27.30 -9.95
CA ILE A 33 49.09 -26.81 -11.28
C ILE A 33 47.88 -26.98 -12.22
N ALA A 34 47.76 -26.00 -13.09
CA ALA A 34 46.87 -25.88 -14.24
C ALA A 34 46.75 -27.13 -15.13
N CYS A 35 45.56 -27.35 -15.66
CA CYS A 35 45.39 -27.92 -16.99
C CYS A 35 44.40 -27.03 -17.79
N LEU A 36 44.98 -26.20 -18.63
CA LEU A 36 44.31 -25.58 -19.79
C LEU A 36 44.02 -26.66 -20.83
N GLY A 37 42.78 -26.88 -21.17
CA GLY A 37 42.36 -27.57 -22.36
C GLY A 37 41.62 -26.60 -23.28
N LEU A 38 42.32 -26.03 -24.24
CA LEU A 38 41.75 -25.34 -25.42
C LEU A 38 41.04 -26.39 -26.29
N MET A 39 39.78 -26.24 -26.52
CA MET A 39 39.08 -26.80 -27.69
C MET A 39 38.51 -25.63 -28.50
N ALA A 40 39.23 -25.29 -29.58
CA ALA A 40 38.78 -24.42 -30.63
C ALA A 40 37.94 -25.23 -31.62
N VAL A 41 36.73 -24.79 -31.90
CA VAL A 41 35.89 -25.31 -33.01
C VAL A 41 35.83 -24.15 -34.05
N PRO A 42 36.20 -24.39 -35.30
CA PRO A 42 36.16 -23.35 -36.35
C PRO A 42 34.73 -23.17 -36.86
N CYS A 43 34.28 -21.94 -36.92
CA CYS A 43 33.09 -21.49 -37.59
C CYS A 43 33.36 -21.43 -39.12
N LEU A 44 32.71 -22.28 -39.90
CA LEU A 44 32.67 -22.16 -41.35
C LEU A 44 31.54 -21.19 -41.73
N ALA A 45 31.94 -20.07 -42.28
CA ALA A 45 31.05 -19.16 -42.98
C ALA A 45 30.86 -19.66 -44.41
N GLN A 46 29.61 -19.83 -44.82
CA GLN A 46 29.22 -19.89 -46.23
C GLN A 46 28.34 -18.72 -46.56
N SER A 47 28.85 -17.87 -47.39
CA SER A 47 28.11 -16.83 -48.12
C SER A 47 27.63 -17.41 -49.43
N GLU A 48 26.34 -17.33 -49.71
CA GLU A 48 25.85 -17.37 -51.07
C GLU A 48 24.90 -16.21 -51.34
N ASN A 49 25.31 -15.44 -52.34
CA ASN A 49 24.56 -14.37 -53.01
C ASN A 49 23.49 -15.05 -53.90
N GLY A 50 22.26 -14.52 -53.83
CA GLY A 50 21.21 -14.88 -54.78
C GLY A 50 20.24 -13.74 -54.96
N ASN A 51 20.51 -12.95 -56.00
CA ASN A 51 19.65 -11.90 -56.52
C ASN A 51 18.41 -12.47 -57.17
N ALA A 52 17.21 -12.00 -56.80
CA ALA A 52 16.03 -12.08 -57.68
C ALA A 52 14.98 -11.04 -57.32
N GLN A 53 14.61 -10.30 -58.35
CA GLN A 53 13.66 -9.18 -58.42
C GLN A 53 12.19 -9.59 -58.23
N PRO A 54 11.27 -8.65 -58.06
CA PRO A 54 9.94 -8.87 -57.54
C PRO A 54 8.91 -9.26 -58.61
N GLN A 55 8.02 -10.18 -58.25
CA GLN A 55 6.79 -10.42 -58.97
C GLN A 55 5.59 -9.94 -58.14
N GLN A 56 4.84 -9.07 -58.77
CA GLN A 56 3.46 -8.70 -58.38
C GLN A 56 2.55 -9.91 -58.55
N GLY A 57 1.72 -10.20 -57.57
CA GLY A 57 0.74 -11.27 -57.62
C GLY A 57 -0.33 -11.15 -56.54
N GLN A 58 -1.41 -10.50 -56.88
CA GLN A 58 -2.80 -10.76 -56.52
C GLN A 58 -3.16 -11.04 -55.06
N SER A 59 -3.95 -10.12 -54.53
CA SER A 59 -4.83 -10.23 -53.38
C SER A 59 -5.72 -11.48 -53.41
N GLN A 60 -5.55 -12.35 -52.42
CA GLN A 60 -6.62 -13.26 -51.99
C GLN A 60 -7.06 -12.82 -50.59
N GLN A 61 -8.31 -12.41 -50.51
CA GLN A 61 -9.03 -12.17 -49.26
C GLN A 61 -9.28 -13.53 -48.62
N ASP A 62 -8.57 -13.85 -47.56
CA ASP A 62 -8.97 -14.93 -46.66
C ASP A 62 -10.07 -14.39 -45.73
N GLN A 63 -11.24 -14.96 -45.90
CA GLN A 63 -12.44 -14.72 -45.09
C GLN A 63 -12.17 -15.29 -43.68
N VAL A 64 -12.15 -14.41 -42.71
CA VAL A 64 -12.22 -14.75 -41.28
C VAL A 64 -13.65 -15.22 -40.98
N PRO A 65 -13.89 -16.37 -40.33
CA PRO A 65 -15.23 -16.77 -39.93
C PRO A 65 -15.80 -15.79 -38.94
N ALA A 66 -17.03 -15.33 -39.19
CA ALA A 66 -17.78 -14.47 -38.32
C ALA A 66 -18.00 -15.13 -36.96
N ALA A 67 -17.46 -14.52 -35.91
CA ALA A 67 -17.82 -14.85 -34.53
C ALA A 67 -19.30 -14.51 -34.32
N ALA A 68 -20.03 -15.43 -33.68
CA ALA A 68 -21.44 -15.32 -33.39
C ALA A 68 -21.78 -14.01 -32.67
N GLY A 69 -22.69 -13.22 -33.28
CA GLY A 69 -23.08 -11.93 -32.77
C GLY A 69 -23.86 -12.01 -31.45
N GLY A 70 -23.47 -11.14 -30.53
CA GLY A 70 -24.36 -10.70 -29.49
C GLY A 70 -25.40 -9.70 -30.06
N PRO A 71 -26.54 -9.50 -29.41
CA PRO A 71 -27.62 -8.70 -29.97
C PRO A 71 -27.24 -7.22 -30.03
N THR A 72 -27.05 -6.73 -31.25
CA THR A 72 -27.04 -5.28 -31.52
C THR A 72 -28.46 -4.78 -31.37
N GLY A 73 -28.74 -4.08 -30.29
CA GLY A 73 -30.02 -3.42 -30.09
C GLY A 73 -30.14 -2.18 -30.98
N GLU A 74 -30.51 -2.35 -32.24
CA GLU A 74 -31.11 -1.25 -33.01
C GLU A 74 -32.58 -1.17 -32.60
N SER A 75 -32.91 -0.15 -31.81
CA SER A 75 -34.30 0.23 -31.57
C SER A 75 -34.84 0.87 -32.83
N GLY A 76 -35.56 0.08 -33.63
CA GLY A 76 -36.36 0.58 -34.71
C GLY A 76 -37.51 1.48 -34.17
N PRO A 77 -38.03 2.38 -35.01
CA PRO A 77 -39.05 3.34 -34.56
C PRO A 77 -40.32 2.59 -34.14
N ILE A 78 -40.77 2.83 -32.93
CA ILE A 78 -42.03 2.31 -32.36
C ILE A 78 -43.16 2.93 -33.18
N ALA A 79 -43.94 2.08 -33.87
CA ALA A 79 -45.16 2.52 -34.58
C ALA A 79 -46.20 2.97 -33.55
N VAL A 80 -46.54 4.26 -33.57
CA VAL A 80 -47.62 4.85 -32.80
C VAL A 80 -48.96 4.53 -33.49
N PRO A 81 -49.95 3.96 -32.78
CA PRO A 81 -51.28 3.72 -33.36
C PRO A 81 -51.94 5.07 -33.72
N LYS A 82 -52.42 5.23 -34.94
CA LYS A 82 -53.27 6.35 -35.35
C LYS A 82 -54.56 6.32 -34.56
N LYS A 83 -54.79 7.27 -33.70
CA LYS A 83 -56.05 7.53 -33.04
C LYS A 83 -56.89 8.41 -33.98
N GLY A 84 -58.14 7.99 -34.18
CA GLY A 84 -59.07 8.59 -35.13
C GLY A 84 -59.35 10.07 -34.84
N THR A 85 -59.67 10.75 -35.93
CA THR A 85 -60.09 12.14 -36.05
C THR A 85 -61.34 12.40 -35.24
N ASN A 86 -61.24 13.27 -34.26
CA ASN A 86 -62.36 14.10 -33.81
C ASN A 86 -61.95 15.56 -34.02
N ASP A 87 -62.63 16.21 -34.94
CA ASP A 87 -62.52 17.64 -35.20
C ASP A 87 -63.09 18.42 -34.02
N GLU A 88 -62.17 18.94 -33.20
CA GLU A 88 -62.49 20.00 -32.25
C GLU A 88 -61.38 21.07 -32.41
N ALA A 89 -61.80 22.30 -32.71
CA ALA A 89 -60.92 23.41 -32.99
C ALA A 89 -60.00 23.68 -31.82
N PRO A 90 -58.68 23.93 -32.05
CA PRO A 90 -57.75 24.18 -30.98
C PRO A 90 -58.07 25.50 -30.25
N PRO A 91 -58.00 25.53 -28.92
CA PRO A 91 -58.11 26.75 -28.14
C PRO A 91 -56.99 27.74 -28.49
N PRO A 92 -57.23 29.05 -28.36
CA PRO A 92 -56.23 30.07 -28.69
C PRO A 92 -54.98 29.89 -27.85
N PRO A 93 -53.77 30.13 -28.44
CA PRO A 93 -52.50 29.95 -27.74
C PRO A 93 -52.41 30.86 -26.53
N LYS A 94 -52.11 30.27 -25.36
CA LYS A 94 -51.77 31.04 -24.15
C LYS A 94 -50.57 31.93 -24.44
N PRO A 95 -50.51 33.15 -23.89
CA PRO A 95 -49.31 34.00 -23.98
C PRO A 95 -48.08 33.20 -23.50
N LYS A 96 -47.03 33.16 -24.30
CA LYS A 96 -45.74 32.62 -23.91
C LYS A 96 -45.24 33.44 -22.73
N ALA A 97 -44.99 32.75 -21.59
CA ALA A 97 -44.26 33.34 -20.48
C ALA A 97 -42.91 33.87 -20.99
N PRO A 98 -42.40 34.99 -20.45
CA PRO A 98 -41.06 35.44 -20.78
C PRO A 98 -40.07 34.30 -20.56
N PRO A 99 -39.02 34.14 -21.38
CA PRO A 99 -38.02 33.13 -21.17
C PRO A 99 -37.42 33.33 -19.73
N GLU A 100 -37.54 32.32 -18.89
CA GLU A 100 -36.88 32.29 -17.59
C GLU A 100 -35.40 32.56 -17.85
N ALA A 101 -34.86 33.57 -17.18
CA ALA A 101 -33.43 33.83 -17.19
C ALA A 101 -32.70 32.55 -16.75
N PRO A 102 -31.64 32.16 -17.48
CA PRO A 102 -30.90 30.94 -17.09
C PRO A 102 -30.47 31.09 -15.63
N GLU A 103 -30.97 30.19 -14.77
CA GLU A 103 -30.45 30.04 -13.41
C GLU A 103 -28.98 29.58 -13.53
N TYR A 104 -28.09 30.56 -13.49
CA TYR A 104 -26.68 30.25 -13.29
C TYR A 104 -26.51 29.81 -11.83
N SER A 105 -26.68 28.53 -11.57
CA SER A 105 -26.20 27.92 -10.34
C SER A 105 -24.68 27.85 -10.41
N LEU A 106 -24.02 28.79 -9.74
CA LEU A 106 -22.58 28.70 -9.50
C LEU A 106 -22.35 27.52 -8.54
N HIS A 107 -22.01 26.36 -9.08
CA HIS A 107 -21.50 25.26 -8.26
C HIS A 107 -20.10 25.62 -7.82
N VAL A 108 -19.99 26.32 -6.68
CA VAL A 108 -18.70 26.53 -6.03
C VAL A 108 -18.30 25.20 -5.41
N ASN A 109 -17.47 24.43 -6.11
CA ASN A 109 -16.86 23.23 -5.56
C ASN A 109 -15.80 23.66 -4.55
N VAL A 110 -16.17 23.71 -3.27
CA VAL A 110 -15.23 24.07 -2.22
C VAL A 110 -14.44 22.80 -1.89
N PRO A 111 -13.11 22.79 -2.11
CA PRO A 111 -12.31 21.62 -1.81
C PRO A 111 -12.44 21.28 -0.32
N VAL A 112 -12.64 20.01 -0.05
CA VAL A 112 -12.67 19.45 1.31
C VAL A 112 -11.47 18.53 1.43
N VAL A 113 -10.70 18.66 2.49
CA VAL A 113 -9.55 17.78 2.76
C VAL A 113 -9.91 16.85 3.90
N THR A 114 -9.65 15.56 3.66
CA THR A 114 -9.84 14.49 4.65
C THR A 114 -8.48 13.94 5.03
N ILE A 115 -8.24 13.79 6.33
CA ILE A 115 -7.02 13.25 6.91
C ILE A 115 -7.40 12.11 7.82
N ASP A 116 -6.79 10.94 7.60
CA ASP A 116 -6.86 9.86 8.57
C ASP A 116 -5.68 9.94 9.53
N ALA A 117 -5.96 9.76 10.79
CA ALA A 117 -4.99 9.88 11.86
C ALA A 117 -5.11 8.74 12.88
N HIS A 118 -3.97 8.28 13.35
CA HIS A 118 -3.86 7.29 14.43
C HIS A 118 -3.12 7.90 15.60
N VAL A 119 -3.56 7.62 16.82
CA VAL A 119 -2.84 7.95 18.03
C VAL A 119 -2.20 6.69 18.59
N ILE A 120 -0.88 6.62 18.54
CA ILE A 120 -0.12 5.43 18.96
C ILE A 120 0.81 5.73 20.12
N GLY A 121 0.89 4.82 21.07
CA GLY A 121 1.84 4.86 22.18
C GLY A 121 3.27 4.57 21.72
N LYS A 122 4.24 4.76 22.62
CA LYS A 122 5.63 4.41 22.34
C LYS A 122 5.87 2.93 22.10
N ASP A 123 5.00 2.08 22.62
CA ASP A 123 4.99 0.63 22.39
C ASP A 123 4.36 0.28 21.01
N GLY A 124 3.97 1.29 20.27
CA GLY A 124 3.35 1.13 18.96
C GLY A 124 1.87 0.73 18.99
N ARG A 125 1.26 0.56 20.15
CA ARG A 125 -0.16 0.21 20.27
C ARG A 125 -1.05 1.44 20.18
N PRO A 126 -2.29 1.30 19.66
CA PRO A 126 -3.27 2.38 19.68
C PRO A 126 -3.49 2.88 21.12
N VAL A 127 -3.52 4.19 21.29
CA VAL A 127 -3.93 4.80 22.55
C VAL A 127 -5.45 4.96 22.52
N PRO A 128 -6.19 4.33 23.42
CA PRO A 128 -7.65 4.36 23.42
C PRO A 128 -8.14 5.77 23.84
N LEU A 129 -8.48 6.59 22.87
CA LEU A 129 -9.14 7.86 23.08
C LEU A 129 -10.59 7.77 22.63
N SER A 130 -11.51 8.42 23.36
CA SER A 130 -12.86 8.58 22.87
C SER A 130 -12.91 9.55 21.70
N LEU A 131 -13.92 9.42 20.83
CA LEU A 131 -14.10 10.35 19.72
C LEU A 131 -14.21 11.80 20.22
N GLU A 132 -14.92 12.04 21.35
CA GLU A 132 -15.04 13.35 21.98
C GLU A 132 -13.69 13.93 22.38
N GLN A 133 -12.84 13.13 23.02
CA GLN A 133 -11.48 13.58 23.38
C GLN A 133 -10.67 14.03 22.17
N VAL A 134 -10.80 13.33 21.05
CA VAL A 134 -10.09 13.73 19.82
C VAL A 134 -10.74 14.96 19.22
N GLN A 135 -12.08 15.06 19.17
CA GLN A 135 -12.79 16.23 18.65
C GLN A 135 -12.43 17.52 19.38
N ASP A 136 -12.33 17.45 20.71
CA ASP A 136 -12.07 18.63 21.55
C ASP A 136 -10.62 19.10 21.48
N HIS A 137 -9.68 18.21 21.17
CA HIS A 137 -8.25 18.49 21.29
C HIS A 137 -7.48 18.46 19.98
N VAL A 138 -8.04 17.93 18.89
CA VAL A 138 -7.33 17.85 17.62
C VAL A 138 -7.21 19.23 16.97
N LYS A 139 -6.01 19.56 16.50
CA LYS A 139 -5.73 20.72 15.68
C LYS A 139 -4.98 20.31 14.42
N VAL A 140 -5.29 20.98 13.31
CA VAL A 140 -4.67 20.75 12.00
C VAL A 140 -4.06 22.05 11.51
N TRP A 141 -2.84 21.99 11.01
CA TRP A 141 -2.17 23.07 10.30
C TRP A 141 -1.86 22.65 8.88
N GLU A 142 -2.13 23.54 7.93
CA GLU A 142 -1.73 23.41 6.54
C GLU A 142 -0.74 24.53 6.23
N ASP A 143 0.47 24.18 5.79
CA ASP A 143 1.58 25.12 5.56
C ASP A 143 1.85 26.06 6.74
N GLY A 144 1.62 25.59 7.97
CA GLY A 144 1.77 26.37 9.20
C GLY A 144 0.56 27.23 9.57
N VAL A 145 -0.49 27.27 8.75
CA VAL A 145 -1.73 28.00 9.01
C VAL A 145 -2.75 27.07 9.69
N PRO A 146 -3.29 27.43 10.86
CA PRO A 146 -4.30 26.62 11.54
C PRO A 146 -5.58 26.55 10.72
N GLN A 147 -6.17 25.34 10.64
CA GLN A 147 -7.36 25.06 9.86
C GLN A 147 -8.57 24.85 10.78
N LYS A 148 -9.75 25.25 10.29
CA LYS A 148 -11.01 25.01 11.01
C LYS A 148 -11.54 23.62 10.66
N ILE A 149 -11.50 22.71 11.63
CA ILE A 149 -12.03 21.35 11.50
C ILE A 149 -13.55 21.41 11.37
N GLN A 150 -14.10 20.68 10.41
CA GLN A 150 -15.54 20.54 10.19
C GLN A 150 -16.12 19.33 10.94
N SER A 151 -15.41 18.21 10.87
CA SER A 151 -15.82 16.98 11.55
C SER A 151 -14.63 16.10 11.91
N VAL A 152 -14.80 15.32 12.96
CA VAL A 152 -13.94 14.19 13.31
C VAL A 152 -14.86 13.00 13.52
N THR A 153 -14.57 11.90 12.83
CA THR A 153 -15.36 10.68 12.89
C THR A 153 -14.44 9.47 12.97
N ILE A 154 -14.99 8.32 13.37
CA ILE A 154 -14.35 7.03 13.18
C ILE A 154 -15.07 6.36 12.01
N SER A 155 -14.33 6.04 10.96
CA SER A 155 -14.91 5.42 9.77
C SER A 155 -15.46 4.02 10.12
N LYS A 156 -16.73 3.78 9.73
CA LYS A 156 -17.36 2.46 9.78
C LYS A 156 -17.60 1.92 8.36
N ALA A 157 -17.08 2.63 7.35
CA ALA A 157 -17.22 2.20 5.97
C ALA A 157 -16.45 0.89 5.71
N PRO A 158 -16.91 0.09 4.74
CA PRO A 158 -16.12 -1.05 4.27
C PRO A 158 -14.72 -0.61 3.84
N VAL A 159 -13.74 -1.42 4.19
CA VAL A 159 -12.35 -1.18 3.80
C VAL A 159 -12.16 -1.57 2.34
N THR A 160 -11.39 -0.76 1.60
CA THR A 160 -10.88 -1.11 0.28
C THR A 160 -9.35 -1.19 0.37
N ALA A 161 -8.80 -2.40 0.27
CA ALA A 161 -7.38 -2.64 0.49
C ALA A 161 -6.73 -3.39 -0.67
N VAL A 162 -5.46 -3.10 -0.93
CA VAL A 162 -4.60 -3.92 -1.79
C VAL A 162 -3.49 -4.51 -0.93
N LEU A 163 -3.32 -5.82 -1.01
CA LEU A 163 -2.17 -6.53 -0.50
C LEU A 163 -1.16 -6.71 -1.64
N LEU A 164 -0.03 -5.98 -1.57
CA LEU A 164 1.05 -6.01 -2.54
C LEU A 164 2.24 -6.76 -1.96
N VAL A 165 2.57 -7.92 -2.52
CA VAL A 165 3.56 -8.86 -1.96
C VAL A 165 4.74 -9.00 -2.91
N GLU A 166 5.95 -8.78 -2.41
CA GLU A 166 7.18 -9.13 -3.11
C GLU A 166 7.29 -10.64 -3.28
N PHE A 167 7.43 -11.10 -4.54
CA PHE A 167 7.54 -12.50 -4.89
C PHE A 167 8.83 -12.78 -5.66
N ALA A 168 9.96 -12.33 -5.08
CA ALA A 168 11.30 -12.50 -5.62
C ALA A 168 12.10 -13.53 -4.81
N ALA A 169 12.99 -14.27 -5.47
CA ALA A 169 13.77 -15.34 -4.83
C ALA A 169 14.76 -14.82 -3.76
N THR A 170 15.18 -13.57 -3.85
CA THR A 170 16.00 -12.91 -2.82
C THR A 170 15.30 -12.80 -1.47
N ASN A 171 13.96 -12.82 -1.48
CA ASN A 171 13.12 -12.77 -0.27
C ASN A 171 12.49 -14.13 0.10
N TYR A 172 12.88 -15.22 -0.58
CA TYR A 172 12.21 -16.52 -0.53
C TYR A 172 12.08 -17.08 0.89
N ASN A 173 13.11 -16.99 1.70
CA ASN A 173 13.12 -17.58 3.04
C ASN A 173 12.09 -16.94 3.99
N PHE A 174 11.69 -15.69 3.75
CA PHE A 174 10.72 -14.98 4.58
C PHE A 174 9.34 -14.92 3.92
N MET A 175 9.30 -15.17 2.63
CA MET A 175 8.08 -15.07 1.84
C MET A 175 7.01 -16.06 2.29
N TYR A 176 7.40 -17.30 2.62
CA TYR A 176 6.46 -18.32 3.09
C TYR A 176 5.76 -17.89 4.38
N ASP A 177 6.52 -17.34 5.34
CA ASP A 177 5.97 -16.86 6.61
C ASP A 177 5.14 -15.60 6.41
N ALA A 178 5.58 -14.67 5.55
CA ALA A 178 4.84 -13.48 5.19
C ALA A 178 3.52 -13.83 4.47
N LEU A 179 3.52 -14.79 3.56
CA LEU A 179 2.31 -15.28 2.90
C LEU A 179 1.37 -15.95 3.90
N ASN A 180 1.87 -16.84 4.75
CA ASN A 180 1.07 -17.45 5.80
C ASN A 180 0.44 -16.39 6.72
N ALA A 181 1.21 -15.37 7.10
CA ALA A 181 0.70 -14.28 7.91
C ALA A 181 -0.31 -13.39 7.16
N SER A 182 -0.22 -13.28 5.83
CA SER A 182 -1.21 -12.58 4.99
C SER A 182 -2.60 -13.20 5.09
N TYR A 183 -2.72 -14.50 5.39
CA TYR A 183 -4.00 -15.14 5.72
C TYR A 183 -4.62 -14.56 7.01
N VAL A 184 -3.79 -14.14 7.96
CA VAL A 184 -4.28 -13.48 9.17
C VAL A 184 -4.94 -12.16 8.81
N PHE A 185 -4.33 -11.36 7.93
CA PHE A 185 -4.94 -10.14 7.42
C PHE A 185 -6.29 -10.43 6.76
N ALA A 186 -6.33 -11.33 5.77
CA ALA A 186 -7.54 -11.70 5.05
C ALA A 186 -8.64 -12.27 5.98
N SER A 187 -8.26 -13.02 7.02
CA SER A 187 -9.21 -13.56 8.01
C SER A 187 -9.86 -12.48 8.86
N ASN A 188 -9.15 -11.38 9.14
CA ASN A 188 -9.64 -10.26 9.93
C ASN A 188 -10.52 -9.28 9.13
N LEU A 189 -10.64 -9.45 7.82
CA LEU A 189 -11.52 -8.64 6.98
C LEU A 189 -13.00 -8.91 7.32
N GLN A 190 -13.83 -7.87 7.22
CA GLN A 190 -15.28 -7.99 7.38
C GLN A 190 -15.96 -8.41 6.06
N PRO A 191 -17.21 -8.89 6.10
CA PRO A 191 -17.90 -9.41 4.90
C PRO A 191 -18.06 -8.41 3.75
N HIS A 192 -18.02 -7.11 4.04
CA HIS A 192 -18.20 -6.05 3.04
C HIS A 192 -16.92 -5.36 2.62
N ASP A 193 -15.76 -5.82 3.11
CA ASP A 193 -14.48 -5.27 2.70
C ASP A 193 -14.10 -5.77 1.32
N TRP A 194 -13.48 -4.89 0.54
CA TRP A 194 -12.94 -5.18 -0.77
C TRP A 194 -11.43 -5.34 -0.70
N VAL A 195 -10.91 -6.45 -1.18
CA VAL A 195 -9.47 -6.70 -1.19
C VAL A 195 -9.03 -7.20 -2.54
N ALA A 196 -7.95 -6.62 -3.05
CA ALA A 196 -7.19 -7.14 -4.18
C ALA A 196 -5.84 -7.68 -3.68
N VAL A 197 -5.31 -8.68 -4.36
CA VAL A 197 -3.96 -9.21 -4.12
C VAL A 197 -3.14 -9.04 -5.38
N ALA A 198 -2.01 -8.37 -5.22
CA ALA A 198 -1.01 -8.24 -6.25
C ALA A 198 0.34 -8.75 -5.75
N SER A 199 1.17 -9.23 -6.64
CA SER A 199 2.55 -9.57 -6.37
C SER A 199 3.48 -8.84 -7.33
N PHE A 200 4.76 -8.83 -7.02
CA PHE A 200 5.78 -8.31 -7.94
C PHE A 200 7.10 -9.07 -7.79
N ASP A 201 7.78 -9.18 -8.90
CA ASP A 201 9.16 -9.58 -9.09
C ASP A 201 9.83 -8.54 -9.99
N ILE A 202 10.18 -8.87 -11.23
CA ILE A 202 10.67 -7.93 -12.26
C ILE A 202 9.54 -7.06 -12.87
N LYS A 203 8.29 -7.35 -12.53
CA LYS A 203 7.09 -6.60 -12.93
C LYS A 203 5.94 -6.85 -11.96
N PRO A 204 4.96 -5.92 -11.87
CA PRO A 204 3.75 -6.14 -11.08
C PRO A 204 2.80 -7.16 -11.76
N HIS A 205 2.11 -7.94 -10.93
CA HIS A 205 1.10 -8.93 -11.32
C HIS A 205 -0.14 -8.78 -10.44
N ILE A 206 -1.32 -8.65 -11.03
CA ILE A 206 -2.58 -8.78 -10.30
C ILE A 206 -2.90 -10.27 -10.21
N ILE A 207 -3.00 -10.79 -8.99
CA ILE A 207 -3.32 -12.19 -8.72
C ILE A 207 -4.82 -12.37 -8.59
N VAL A 208 -5.47 -11.47 -7.85
CA VAL A 208 -6.93 -11.35 -7.79
C VAL A 208 -7.30 -9.88 -7.68
N ASP A 209 -8.26 -9.44 -8.49
CA ASP A 209 -8.80 -8.09 -8.43
C ASP A 209 -9.75 -7.93 -7.24
N PHE A 210 -10.21 -6.71 -6.97
CA PHE A 210 -11.06 -6.41 -5.83
C PHE A 210 -12.22 -7.39 -5.68
N THR A 211 -12.23 -8.08 -4.56
CA THR A 211 -13.27 -9.06 -4.21
C THR A 211 -13.59 -8.99 -2.72
N GLN A 212 -14.81 -9.41 -2.37
CA GLN A 212 -15.24 -9.65 -0.98
C GLN A 212 -15.15 -11.15 -0.62
N ASP A 213 -14.83 -12.00 -1.60
CA ASP A 213 -14.70 -13.43 -1.39
C ASP A 213 -13.33 -13.78 -0.80
N LYS A 214 -13.33 -14.12 0.49
CA LYS A 214 -12.12 -14.55 1.20
C LYS A 214 -11.49 -15.79 0.61
N GLN A 215 -12.26 -16.69 0.00
CA GLN A 215 -11.73 -17.90 -0.62
C GLN A 215 -10.93 -17.57 -1.88
N ALA A 216 -11.39 -16.59 -2.66
CA ALA A 216 -10.64 -16.08 -3.80
C ALA A 216 -9.30 -15.46 -3.37
N ILE A 217 -9.30 -14.69 -2.25
CA ILE A 217 -8.08 -14.12 -1.68
C ILE A 217 -7.12 -15.23 -1.21
N PHE A 218 -7.61 -16.23 -0.50
CA PHE A 218 -6.81 -17.37 -0.07
C PHE A 218 -6.27 -18.17 -1.25
N GLY A 219 -7.10 -18.39 -2.28
CA GLY A 219 -6.69 -19.01 -3.53
C GLY A 219 -5.55 -18.26 -4.20
N ALA A 220 -5.64 -16.92 -4.27
CA ALA A 220 -4.61 -16.06 -4.83
C ALA A 220 -3.27 -16.20 -4.08
N LEU A 221 -3.27 -16.11 -2.76
CA LEU A 221 -2.08 -16.28 -1.93
C LEU A 221 -1.46 -17.68 -2.11
N ASN A 222 -2.27 -18.72 -2.28
CA ASN A 222 -1.80 -20.08 -2.50
C ASN A 222 -1.11 -20.29 -3.87
N THR A 223 -1.29 -19.40 -4.83
CA THR A 223 -0.58 -19.48 -6.13
C THR A 223 0.87 -19.07 -6.03
N LEU A 224 1.22 -18.28 -5.01
CA LEU A 224 2.56 -17.74 -4.80
C LEU A 224 3.44 -18.77 -4.07
N ARG A 225 3.95 -19.79 -4.79
CA ARG A 225 4.70 -20.90 -4.20
C ARG A 225 6.20 -20.86 -4.49
N ILE A 226 6.57 -20.62 -5.74
CA ILE A 226 7.98 -20.65 -6.19
C ILE A 226 8.23 -19.39 -7.01
N PRO A 227 9.11 -18.48 -6.55
CA PRO A 227 9.47 -17.27 -7.31
C PRO A 227 10.31 -17.66 -8.53
N GLY A 228 10.02 -16.98 -9.66
CA GLY A 228 10.73 -17.21 -10.93
C GLY A 228 11.97 -16.35 -11.10
N PHE A 229 12.06 -15.21 -10.43
CA PHE A 229 13.10 -14.21 -10.60
C PHE A 229 13.75 -13.84 -9.27
N GLN A 230 15.00 -13.38 -9.33
CA GLN A 230 15.72 -12.90 -8.15
C GLN A 230 15.54 -11.40 -7.94
N GLU A 231 15.38 -10.66 -9.02
CA GLU A 231 15.25 -9.21 -9.05
C GLU A 231 13.84 -8.77 -8.60
N THR A 232 13.75 -7.54 -8.16
CA THR A 232 12.53 -6.95 -7.62
C THR A 232 12.34 -5.51 -8.10
N CYS A 233 11.09 -5.14 -8.41
CA CYS A 233 10.71 -3.82 -8.93
C CYS A 233 9.68 -3.12 -8.03
N ILE A 234 10.01 -2.91 -6.75
CA ILE A 234 9.07 -2.35 -5.76
C ILE A 234 8.53 -0.97 -6.17
N PHE A 235 9.35 -0.10 -6.79
CA PHE A 235 8.89 1.24 -7.18
C PHE A 235 7.88 1.16 -8.32
N ASP A 236 8.15 0.38 -9.37
CA ASP A 236 7.20 0.17 -10.47
C ASP A 236 5.90 -0.46 -9.96
N ALA A 237 5.99 -1.45 -9.08
CA ALA A 237 4.83 -2.14 -8.51
C ALA A 237 3.96 -1.22 -7.65
N MET A 238 4.58 -0.42 -6.79
CA MET A 238 3.86 0.58 -5.99
C MET A 238 3.25 1.67 -6.89
N TYR A 239 3.99 2.13 -7.90
CA TYR A 239 3.49 3.16 -8.82
C TYR A 239 2.25 2.67 -9.58
N ASP A 240 2.30 1.49 -10.19
CA ASP A 240 1.16 0.89 -10.90
C ASP A 240 -0.04 0.69 -9.96
N THR A 241 0.21 0.19 -8.75
CA THR A 241 -0.84 0.00 -7.74
C THR A 241 -1.48 1.33 -7.33
N LEU A 242 -0.70 2.36 -7.05
CA LEU A 242 -1.20 3.69 -6.71
C LEU A 242 -1.95 4.34 -7.88
N ASP A 243 -1.52 4.13 -9.13
CA ASP A 243 -2.21 4.63 -10.31
C ASP A 243 -3.60 3.99 -10.47
N ARG A 244 -3.72 2.71 -10.19
CA ARG A 244 -5.00 2.00 -10.18
C ARG A 244 -5.89 2.47 -9.04
N LEU A 245 -5.34 2.62 -7.83
CA LEU A 245 -6.06 3.09 -6.65
C LEU A 245 -6.56 4.54 -6.79
N ASP A 246 -5.87 5.40 -7.53
CA ASP A 246 -6.32 6.78 -7.79
C ASP A 246 -7.65 6.84 -8.56
N ARG A 247 -7.99 5.77 -9.28
CA ARG A 247 -9.26 5.62 -10.03
C ARG A 247 -10.40 5.02 -9.21
N VAL A 248 -10.10 4.48 -8.03
CA VAL A 248 -11.09 3.90 -7.12
C VAL A 248 -11.58 5.01 -6.18
N PRO A 249 -12.89 5.23 -6.06
CA PRO A 249 -13.41 6.28 -5.17
C PRO A 249 -13.23 5.92 -3.69
N GLY A 250 -13.20 6.94 -2.84
CA GLY A 250 -13.09 6.81 -1.40
C GLY A 250 -11.66 6.55 -0.92
N HIS A 251 -11.52 6.29 0.38
CA HIS A 251 -10.23 6.01 1.01
C HIS A 251 -9.82 4.55 0.79
N LYS A 252 -8.54 4.30 0.54
CA LYS A 252 -7.98 2.99 0.24
C LYS A 252 -6.72 2.72 1.06
N GLU A 253 -6.47 1.44 1.31
CA GLU A 253 -5.32 0.97 2.06
C GLU A 253 -4.40 0.15 1.16
N LEU A 254 -3.11 0.46 1.18
CA LEU A 254 -2.09 -0.32 0.48
C LEU A 254 -1.17 -0.98 1.50
N VAL A 255 -1.24 -2.30 1.62
CA VAL A 255 -0.38 -3.09 2.48
C VAL A 255 0.74 -3.69 1.64
N VAL A 256 1.97 -3.21 1.83
CA VAL A 256 3.16 -3.64 1.09
C VAL A 256 3.98 -4.59 1.96
N VAL A 257 4.19 -5.80 1.49
CA VAL A 257 5.03 -6.81 2.14
C VAL A 257 6.25 -7.05 1.27
N ALA A 258 7.40 -6.54 1.69
CA ALA A 258 8.59 -6.55 0.85
C ALA A 258 9.90 -6.41 1.65
N SER A 259 11.01 -6.78 1.02
CA SER A 259 12.36 -6.50 1.54
C SER A 259 12.67 -4.99 1.56
N GLY A 260 12.00 -4.22 0.72
CA GLY A 260 12.26 -2.82 0.46
C GLY A 260 13.36 -2.59 -0.59
N HIS A 261 14.05 -3.64 -1.02
CA HIS A 261 15.08 -3.55 -2.06
C HIS A 261 14.45 -3.34 -3.44
N ASP A 262 15.06 -2.47 -4.24
CA ASP A 262 14.69 -2.26 -5.65
C ASP A 262 15.90 -2.48 -6.54
N SER A 263 15.80 -3.40 -7.48
CA SER A 263 16.88 -3.73 -8.39
C SER A 263 16.50 -3.63 -9.88
N PHE A 264 15.19 -3.57 -10.17
CA PHE A 264 14.72 -3.70 -11.56
C PHE A 264 13.67 -2.67 -11.98
N SER A 265 13.28 -1.72 -11.13
CA SER A 265 12.32 -0.70 -11.52
C SER A 265 12.85 0.23 -12.60
N LYS A 266 11.95 0.66 -13.47
CA LYS A 266 12.21 1.69 -14.50
C LYS A 266 12.17 3.09 -13.92
N ILE A 267 11.34 3.29 -12.90
CA ILE A 267 11.25 4.56 -12.19
C ILE A 267 12.22 4.58 -11.02
N ASN A 268 12.55 5.79 -10.55
CA ASN A 268 13.43 5.99 -9.41
C ASN A 268 12.65 6.39 -8.15
N LEU A 269 13.37 6.46 -7.02
CA LEU A 269 12.81 6.79 -5.71
C LEU A 269 12.09 8.14 -5.68
N ASP A 270 12.59 9.16 -6.38
CA ASP A 270 11.94 10.46 -6.42
C ASP A 270 10.61 10.42 -7.18
N GLN A 271 10.49 9.57 -8.18
CA GLN A 271 9.26 9.40 -8.95
C GLN A 271 8.19 8.72 -8.12
N ILE A 272 8.53 7.67 -7.37
CA ILE A 272 7.56 7.03 -6.48
C ILE A 272 7.15 7.97 -5.33
N TYR A 273 8.04 8.76 -4.75
CA TYR A 273 7.67 9.76 -3.75
C TYR A 273 6.70 10.81 -4.31
N ARG A 274 6.90 11.26 -5.55
CA ARG A 274 5.95 12.16 -6.22
C ARG A 274 4.59 11.49 -6.41
N LYS A 275 4.55 10.22 -6.84
CA LYS A 275 3.29 9.48 -7.01
C LYS A 275 2.54 9.32 -5.69
N ILE A 276 3.22 8.97 -4.60
CA ILE A 276 2.62 8.87 -3.26
C ILE A 276 1.99 10.21 -2.84
N LYS A 277 2.69 11.32 -3.05
CA LYS A 277 2.17 12.68 -2.76
C LYS A 277 0.98 13.08 -3.61
N ALA A 278 0.93 12.61 -4.84
CA ALA A 278 -0.14 12.89 -5.81
C ALA A 278 -1.38 12.00 -5.61
N THR A 279 -1.30 10.94 -4.77
CA THR A 279 -2.40 10.02 -4.49
C THR A 279 -2.87 10.19 -3.03
N PRO A 280 -3.65 11.24 -2.72
CA PRO A 280 -3.95 11.63 -1.34
C PRO A 280 -4.86 10.67 -0.59
N ASP A 281 -5.69 9.88 -1.29
CA ASP A 281 -6.71 9.04 -0.66
C ASP A 281 -6.23 7.60 -0.43
N VAL A 282 -4.91 7.39 -0.31
CA VAL A 282 -4.31 6.08 -0.02
C VAL A 282 -3.42 6.18 1.21
N THR A 283 -3.66 5.31 2.19
CA THR A 283 -2.75 5.07 3.32
C THR A 283 -1.90 3.83 3.03
N ILE A 284 -0.60 3.94 3.23
CA ILE A 284 0.36 2.86 2.96
C ILE A 284 0.84 2.27 4.29
N TYR A 285 0.62 0.98 4.47
CA TYR A 285 1.24 0.18 5.52
C TYR A 285 2.34 -0.66 4.91
N THR A 286 3.45 -0.82 5.61
CA THR A 286 4.56 -1.64 5.11
C THR A 286 4.99 -2.67 6.13
N ILE A 287 5.26 -3.90 5.67
CA ILE A 287 5.94 -4.94 6.44
C ILE A 287 7.27 -5.22 5.75
N ALA A 288 8.34 -4.77 6.38
CA ALA A 288 9.69 -4.89 5.84
C ALA A 288 10.34 -6.20 6.31
N THR A 289 10.56 -7.15 5.40
CA THR A 289 11.16 -8.45 5.70
C THR A 289 12.67 -8.38 5.93
N GLY A 290 13.31 -7.24 5.60
CA GLY A 290 14.76 -7.08 5.64
C GLY A 290 15.38 -7.18 7.04
N GLU A 291 14.66 -6.81 8.11
CA GLU A 291 15.16 -6.89 9.48
C GLU A 291 15.25 -8.35 9.99
N ALA A 292 14.24 -9.16 9.69
CA ALA A 292 14.28 -10.59 9.96
C ALA A 292 15.43 -11.29 9.23
N PHE A 293 15.79 -10.81 8.05
CA PHE A 293 16.96 -11.28 7.30
C PHE A 293 18.27 -10.96 8.04
N ILE A 294 18.45 -9.72 8.50
CA ILE A 294 19.64 -9.29 9.25
C ILE A 294 19.79 -10.14 10.52
N GLU A 295 18.71 -10.32 11.28
CA GLU A 295 18.72 -11.10 12.51
C GLU A 295 19.07 -12.57 12.27
N THR A 296 18.56 -13.15 11.16
CA THR A 296 18.78 -14.58 10.85
C THR A 296 20.20 -14.86 10.31
N TYR A 297 20.74 -13.96 9.47
CA TYR A 297 21.99 -14.21 8.75
C TYR A 297 23.16 -13.34 9.21
N GLY A 298 22.94 -12.38 10.12
CA GLY A 298 23.98 -11.51 10.66
C GLY A 298 24.59 -10.57 9.61
N LEU A 299 23.91 -10.34 8.50
CA LEU A 299 24.38 -9.48 7.41
C LEU A 299 23.93 -8.04 7.63
N ASP A 300 24.66 -7.34 8.48
CA ASP A 300 24.49 -5.88 8.62
C ASP A 300 25.12 -5.18 7.43
N ASN A 301 24.29 -4.74 6.49
CA ASN A 301 24.77 -3.99 5.34
C ASN A 301 23.97 -2.68 5.18
N ILE A 302 24.67 -1.63 4.76
CA ILE A 302 24.09 -0.28 4.60
C ILE A 302 22.90 -0.29 3.66
N GLN A 303 22.90 -1.13 2.62
CA GLN A 303 21.81 -1.22 1.66
C GLN A 303 20.50 -1.64 2.35
N ARG A 304 20.53 -2.65 3.23
CA ARG A 304 19.32 -3.10 3.93
C ARG A 304 18.76 -2.06 4.90
N LEU A 305 19.63 -1.29 5.54
CA LEU A 305 19.18 -0.15 6.36
C LEU A 305 18.53 0.93 5.52
N GLN A 306 19.02 1.17 4.31
CA GLN A 306 18.40 2.09 3.36
C GLN A 306 17.03 1.57 2.90
N ASP A 307 16.95 0.29 2.52
CA ASP A 307 15.72 -0.39 2.11
C ASP A 307 14.65 -0.30 3.21
N LEU A 308 15.04 -0.59 4.46
CA LEU A 308 14.17 -0.48 5.62
C LEU A 308 13.69 0.96 5.88
N ASN A 309 14.59 1.94 5.77
CA ASN A 309 14.24 3.36 5.93
C ASN A 309 13.31 3.84 4.82
N GLN A 310 13.47 3.32 3.62
CA GLN A 310 12.59 3.58 2.49
C GLN A 310 11.17 3.06 2.74
N MET A 311 11.02 1.82 3.21
CA MET A 311 9.73 1.26 3.61
C MET A 311 9.06 2.09 4.71
N LYS A 312 9.82 2.51 5.74
CA LYS A 312 9.35 3.42 6.79
C LYS A 312 8.88 4.76 6.23
N THR A 313 9.60 5.29 5.24
CA THR A 313 9.26 6.57 4.61
C THR A 313 7.96 6.49 3.82
N PHE A 314 7.73 5.42 3.04
CA PHE A 314 6.49 5.23 2.29
C PHE A 314 5.26 5.24 3.21
N ALA A 315 5.32 4.49 4.30
CA ALA A 315 4.23 4.46 5.28
C ALA A 315 4.03 5.84 5.92
N LYS A 316 5.10 6.46 6.41
CA LYS A 316 5.06 7.75 7.09
C LYS A 316 4.43 8.86 6.23
N MET A 317 4.78 8.93 4.95
CA MET A 317 4.28 9.97 4.04
C MET A 317 2.75 9.99 3.93
N THR A 318 2.09 8.86 4.18
CA THR A 318 0.64 8.68 4.03
C THR A 318 -0.10 8.58 5.36
N GLY A 319 0.61 8.61 6.49
CA GLY A 319 0.02 8.46 7.82
C GLY A 319 -0.18 7.02 8.24
N GLY A 320 0.28 6.06 7.43
CA GLY A 320 0.29 4.65 7.81
C GLY A 320 1.48 4.28 8.68
N ARG A 321 1.64 2.99 8.93
CA ARG A 321 2.67 2.46 9.82
C ARG A 321 3.57 1.46 9.10
N ALA A 322 4.86 1.50 9.45
CA ALA A 322 5.84 0.53 9.01
C ALA A 322 6.12 -0.47 10.13
N TYR A 323 6.08 -1.74 9.77
CA TYR A 323 6.44 -2.87 10.61
C TYR A 323 7.74 -3.46 10.08
N ALA A 324 8.60 -3.87 10.98
CA ALA A 324 9.90 -4.46 10.65
C ALA A 324 10.15 -5.63 11.61
N PRO A 325 9.47 -6.77 11.37
CA PRO A 325 9.58 -7.94 12.24
C PRO A 325 11.01 -8.45 12.22
N ARG A 326 11.55 -8.73 13.41
CA ARG A 326 12.88 -9.29 13.58
C ARG A 326 12.85 -10.81 13.59
N LEU A 327 11.74 -11.37 14.04
CA LEU A 327 11.50 -12.80 14.13
C LEU A 327 10.32 -13.20 13.25
N LEU A 328 10.39 -14.35 12.61
CA LEU A 328 9.32 -14.87 11.74
C LEU A 328 7.97 -14.98 12.46
N GLY A 329 7.98 -15.27 13.75
CA GLY A 329 6.76 -15.36 14.57
C GLY A 329 6.03 -14.03 14.79
N GLU A 330 6.62 -12.88 14.46
CA GLU A 330 6.02 -11.54 14.63
C GLU A 330 5.09 -11.17 13.46
N PHE A 331 5.29 -11.73 12.27
CA PHE A 331 4.47 -11.43 11.09
C PHE A 331 2.95 -11.52 11.31
N PRO A 332 2.41 -12.58 11.94
CA PRO A 332 0.97 -12.66 12.19
C PRO A 332 0.44 -11.55 13.09
N ASP A 333 1.24 -11.08 14.05
CA ASP A 333 0.86 -9.99 14.94
C ASP A 333 0.85 -8.65 14.19
N ASP A 334 1.88 -8.39 13.37
CA ASP A 334 1.94 -7.20 12.52
C ASP A 334 0.73 -7.11 11.59
N PHE A 335 0.34 -8.19 10.93
CA PHE A 335 -0.84 -8.20 10.07
C PHE A 335 -2.15 -8.01 10.85
N ARG A 336 -2.24 -8.52 12.07
CA ARG A 336 -3.40 -8.29 12.95
C ARG A 336 -3.46 -6.84 13.39
N GLU A 337 -2.33 -6.24 13.73
CA GLU A 337 -2.25 -4.81 14.07
C GLU A 337 -2.64 -3.92 12.88
N ILE A 338 -2.21 -4.25 11.66
CA ILE A 338 -2.63 -3.51 10.45
C ILE A 338 -4.14 -3.61 10.27
N ALA A 339 -4.71 -4.81 10.36
CA ALA A 339 -6.16 -5.01 10.21
C ALA A 339 -6.97 -4.24 11.28
N GLY A 340 -6.43 -4.11 12.49
CA GLY A 340 -6.98 -3.26 13.54
C GLY A 340 -6.83 -1.77 13.24
N ALA A 341 -5.62 -1.33 12.87
CA ALA A 341 -5.31 0.06 12.61
C ALA A 341 -6.18 0.66 11.51
N ILE A 342 -6.39 -0.07 10.42
CA ILE A 342 -7.26 0.36 9.31
C ILE A 342 -8.69 0.72 9.79
N ARG A 343 -9.15 0.15 10.92
CA ARG A 343 -10.50 0.38 11.44
C ARG A 343 -10.56 1.40 12.56
N ASP A 344 -9.47 1.57 13.28
CA ASP A 344 -9.41 2.43 14.48
C ASP A 344 -8.82 3.81 14.16
N GLN A 345 -9.01 4.28 12.93
CA GLN A 345 -8.54 5.58 12.49
C GLN A 345 -9.58 6.69 12.72
N TYR A 346 -9.09 7.85 13.11
CA TYR A 346 -9.89 9.07 13.19
C TYR A 346 -9.83 9.78 11.84
N THR A 347 -10.98 9.97 11.23
CA THR A 347 -11.10 10.72 9.97
C THR A 347 -11.44 12.17 10.29
N ILE A 348 -10.50 13.06 10.02
CA ILE A 348 -10.59 14.50 10.27
C ILE A 348 -10.87 15.21 8.95
N THR A 349 -11.94 15.99 8.90
CA THR A 349 -12.33 16.73 7.70
C THR A 349 -12.28 18.22 7.96
N TYR A 350 -11.67 18.96 7.03
CA TYR A 350 -11.62 20.43 7.10
C TYR A 350 -11.73 21.07 5.72
N LYS A 351 -12.09 22.36 5.71
CA LYS A 351 -12.03 23.22 4.51
C LYS A 351 -10.72 23.98 4.52
N PRO A 352 -9.85 23.81 3.50
CA PRO A 352 -8.59 24.55 3.48
C PRO A 352 -8.85 26.05 3.33
N THR A 353 -8.10 26.84 4.09
CA THR A 353 -8.10 28.31 3.94
C THR A 353 -7.47 28.74 2.61
N ASN A 354 -6.51 27.95 2.11
CA ASN A 354 -5.96 28.12 0.79
C ASN A 354 -6.72 27.23 -0.21
N THR A 355 -7.64 27.82 -0.95
CA THR A 355 -8.50 27.11 -1.90
C THR A 355 -7.88 26.94 -3.30
N LYS A 356 -6.63 27.40 -3.52
CA LYS A 356 -5.98 27.26 -4.83
C LYS A 356 -5.71 25.81 -5.16
N GLN A 357 -6.13 25.37 -6.34
CA GLN A 357 -5.88 24.05 -6.92
C GLN A 357 -4.78 24.16 -7.98
N ASP A 358 -3.56 24.44 -7.51
CA ASP A 358 -2.42 24.87 -8.34
C ASP A 358 -1.36 23.76 -8.51
N GLY A 359 -1.66 22.53 -8.09
CA GLY A 359 -0.72 21.41 -8.16
C GLY A 359 0.41 21.48 -7.12
N THR A 360 0.40 22.47 -6.21
CA THR A 360 1.43 22.59 -5.19
C THR A 360 1.20 21.61 -4.04
N TYR A 361 2.31 21.17 -3.43
CA TYR A 361 2.26 20.30 -2.26
C TYR A 361 1.98 21.13 -1.00
N ARG A 362 0.97 20.74 -0.24
CA ARG A 362 0.55 21.34 1.04
C ARG A 362 1.05 20.46 2.18
N LYS A 363 1.85 21.03 3.08
CA LYS A 363 2.32 20.32 4.28
C LYS A 363 1.23 20.30 5.34
N LEU A 364 1.04 19.14 5.95
CA LEU A 364 0.07 18.96 7.02
C LEU A 364 0.78 18.67 8.34
N LYS A 365 0.18 19.16 9.43
CA LYS A 365 0.55 18.82 10.79
C LYS A 365 -0.72 18.61 11.60
N VAL A 366 -0.81 17.48 12.26
CA VAL A 366 -1.93 17.12 13.15
C VAL A 366 -1.40 16.94 14.56
N GLU A 367 -2.00 17.57 15.52
CA GLU A 367 -1.63 17.46 16.93
C GLU A 367 -2.89 17.40 17.82
N LEU A 368 -2.74 16.77 19.00
CA LEU A 368 -3.70 16.92 20.09
C LEU A 368 -3.16 17.98 21.06
N VAL A 369 -3.95 19.00 21.28
CA VAL A 369 -3.56 20.19 22.05
C VAL A 369 -4.48 20.35 23.24
N GLY A 370 -3.89 20.50 24.42
CA GLY A 370 -4.61 20.76 25.66
C GLY A 370 -5.14 22.20 25.76
N PRO A 371 -5.94 22.52 26.80
CA PRO A 371 -6.49 23.84 27.02
C PRO A 371 -5.43 24.93 27.22
N ASP A 372 -4.20 24.54 27.60
CA ASP A 372 -3.05 25.40 27.81
C ASP A 372 -2.19 25.60 26.55
N GLU A 373 -2.70 25.19 25.40
CA GLU A 373 -2.02 25.20 24.08
C GLU A 373 -0.76 24.36 24.01
N LYS A 374 -0.54 23.46 24.98
CA LYS A 374 0.54 22.47 24.97
C LYS A 374 0.02 21.12 24.44
N PRO A 375 0.93 20.20 24.06
CA PRO A 375 0.53 18.84 23.72
C PRO A 375 -0.35 18.21 24.80
N LEU A 376 -1.46 17.59 24.40
CA LEU A 376 -2.39 16.97 25.32
C LEU A 376 -1.69 15.87 26.15
N VAL A 377 -1.82 15.92 27.47
CA VAL A 377 -1.33 14.88 28.36
C VAL A 377 -2.41 13.81 28.51
N ILE A 378 -2.12 12.60 28.04
CA ILE A 378 -3.00 11.45 28.16
C ILE A 378 -2.48 10.60 29.32
N LYS A 379 -3.38 10.11 30.17
CA LYS A 379 -3.02 9.29 31.33
C LYS A 379 -3.61 7.90 31.22
N ASP A 380 -2.86 6.91 31.72
CA ASP A 380 -3.34 5.53 31.83
C ASP A 380 -4.28 5.37 33.06
N GLN A 381 -4.83 4.17 33.24
CA GLN A 381 -5.70 3.86 34.37
C GLN A 381 -5.00 3.98 35.75
N LYS A 382 -3.67 4.02 35.78
CA LYS A 382 -2.84 4.18 36.97
C LYS A 382 -2.35 5.61 37.15
N ASN A 383 -2.92 6.58 36.35
CA ASN A 383 -2.56 8.00 36.36
C ASN A 383 -1.13 8.33 35.91
N HIS A 384 -0.47 7.44 35.13
CA HIS A 384 0.82 7.71 34.49
C HIS A 384 0.63 8.34 33.12
N ASP A 385 1.53 9.25 32.75
CA ASP A 385 1.50 9.90 31.43
C ASP A 385 1.85 8.92 30.31
N ILE A 386 0.95 8.78 29.37
CA ILE A 386 1.17 7.99 28.14
C ILE A 386 1.88 8.91 27.13
N LYS A 387 3.11 8.51 26.74
CA LYS A 387 3.78 9.16 25.62
C LYS A 387 3.25 8.59 24.33
N TYR A 388 2.72 9.43 23.47
CA TYR A 388 2.11 9.04 22.19
C TYR A 388 2.68 9.82 21.02
N THR A 389 2.38 9.35 19.83
CA THR A 389 2.66 9.99 18.54
C THR A 389 1.38 9.95 17.70
N ILE A 390 1.12 11.01 16.94
CA ILE A 390 0.05 11.02 15.97
C ILE A 390 0.65 10.64 14.62
N LEU A 391 0.14 9.59 14.02
CA LEU A 391 0.43 9.22 12.64
C LEU A 391 -0.68 9.81 11.78
N ALA A 392 -0.31 10.70 10.90
CA ALA A 392 -1.17 11.29 9.88
C ALA A 392 -0.30 11.58 8.66
N ARG A 393 -0.90 11.74 7.50
CA ARG A 393 -0.15 12.07 6.28
C ARG A 393 0.63 13.38 6.43
N ASP A 394 1.83 13.41 5.87
CA ASP A 394 2.72 14.59 5.92
C ASP A 394 2.20 15.76 5.06
N GLY A 395 1.24 15.52 4.16
CA GLY A 395 0.70 16.51 3.25
C GLY A 395 -0.01 15.89 2.04
N TYR A 396 -0.47 16.74 1.14
CA TYR A 396 -1.13 16.35 -0.10
C TYR A 396 -0.81 17.33 -1.24
N THR A 397 -0.99 16.90 -2.48
CA THR A 397 -0.89 17.78 -3.65
C THR A 397 -2.27 18.33 -3.99
N ALA A 398 -2.43 19.64 -3.99
CA ALA A 398 -3.67 20.32 -4.42
C ALA A 398 -3.86 20.06 -5.92
N LYS A 399 -4.77 19.14 -6.28
CA LYS A 399 -4.99 18.76 -7.69
C LYS A 399 -5.47 19.97 -8.48
N HIS A 400 -5.00 20.13 -9.74
CA HIS A 400 -5.55 21.12 -10.65
C HIS A 400 -7.04 20.84 -10.93
N GLU A 401 -7.88 21.86 -10.98
CA GLU A 401 -9.21 21.71 -11.58
C GLU A 401 -9.00 21.29 -13.04
N VAL A 402 -9.56 20.15 -13.40
CA VAL A 402 -9.63 19.71 -14.79
C VAL A 402 -10.84 20.42 -15.37
N GLU A 403 -10.61 21.40 -16.26
CA GLU A 403 -11.66 22.04 -17.06
C GLU A 403 -12.40 21.05 -17.97
#